data_32a58b036cfdb74f1e3be9fbafa73f10
#
_entry.id   32a58b036cfdb74f1e3be9fbafa73f10
#
_cell.length_a   1.000
_cell.length_b   1.000
_cell.length_c   1.000
_cell.angle_alpha   90.00
_cell.angle_beta   90.00
_cell.angle_gamma   90.00
#
_symmetry.space_group_name_H-M   'P 1'
#
loop_
_entity.id
_entity.type
_entity.pdbx_description
1 polymer ?
#
loop_
_entity_poly.entity_id
_entity_poly.type
_entity_poly.pdbx_seq_one_letter_code
_entity_poly.pdbx_strand_id
1 'polypeptide(L)'
;MADFIGLSSHIQEDELLVFFDCEGTQFSHDPIAIGVKAYEKEAGTMNIGKEVFSYMAYIKTEKNIGSLITEMTGIDKDLLDHEGIEYDKAIKDIIAFTRKYKFKRFISYGGLDLRMMRIGMKDYEGYLKDFYSHVKNHYFDFHAYLSKRMVDEKGHTYSISSLLFLYKIKMEGKAHNPLYDAEALAKIFFAYLSNPDYDVELIEKNILVNPFVAKSVYRNSLRVVMEKGVFTLAELEEYIRNNL
;
A
#
# COMPACT_ATOMS: atom_id res chain seq x y z
N MET A 1 17.97 -7.07 -3.66
CA MET A 1 17.63 -6.57 -5.01
C MET A 1 16.11 -6.44 -5.06
N ALA A 2 15.62 -5.24 -4.95
CA ALA A 2 14.19 -4.97 -5.17
C ALA A 2 14.11 -4.30 -6.55
N ASP A 3 13.92 -5.10 -7.54
CA ASP A 3 13.92 -4.68 -8.93
C ASP A 3 12.59 -3.98 -9.26
N PHE A 4 12.62 -2.97 -10.08
CA PHE A 4 11.45 -2.41 -10.74
C PHE A 4 10.71 -3.52 -11.51
N ILE A 5 11.46 -4.41 -12.14
CA ILE A 5 11.02 -5.70 -12.68
C ILE A 5 10.68 -6.67 -11.55
N GLY A 6 11.30 -6.53 -10.37
CA GLY A 6 11.19 -7.44 -9.24
C GLY A 6 9.84 -7.42 -8.52
N LEU A 7 9.14 -6.27 -8.42
CA LEU A 7 7.81 -6.27 -7.81
C LEU A 7 6.83 -7.09 -8.65
N SER A 8 6.88 -6.94 -9.97
CA SER A 8 6.03 -7.71 -10.89
C SER A 8 6.41 -9.21 -10.92
N SER A 9 7.69 -9.54 -10.84
CA SER A 9 8.17 -10.92 -10.82
C SER A 9 7.92 -11.64 -9.48
N HIS A 10 7.68 -10.88 -8.40
CA HIS A 10 7.35 -11.43 -7.08
C HIS A 10 5.85 -11.64 -6.88
N ILE A 11 5.01 -11.12 -7.76
CA ILE A 11 3.56 -11.37 -7.75
C ILE A 11 3.28 -12.64 -8.55
N GLN A 12 2.85 -13.69 -7.86
CA GLN A 12 2.53 -14.98 -8.49
C GLN A 12 1.27 -14.87 -9.36
N GLU A 13 1.14 -15.72 -10.39
CA GLU A 13 0.01 -15.63 -11.34
C GLU A 13 -1.35 -15.78 -10.67
N ASP A 14 -1.49 -16.67 -9.70
CA ASP A 14 -2.75 -16.90 -8.97
C ASP A 14 -2.80 -16.19 -7.62
N GLU A 15 -2.03 -15.09 -7.45
CA GLU A 15 -1.97 -14.38 -6.18
C GLU A 15 -3.15 -13.43 -6.02
N LEU A 16 -3.87 -13.57 -4.91
CA LEU A 16 -4.88 -12.59 -4.49
C LEU A 16 -4.17 -11.37 -3.92
N LEU A 17 -4.40 -10.21 -4.53
CA LEU A 17 -3.91 -8.93 -4.03
C LEU A 17 -4.98 -8.28 -3.14
N VAL A 18 -4.68 -8.16 -1.86
CA VAL A 18 -5.60 -7.64 -0.84
C VAL A 18 -5.10 -6.27 -0.41
N PHE A 19 -5.81 -5.23 -0.80
CA PHE A 19 -5.55 -3.85 -0.40
C PHE A 19 -6.42 -3.53 0.79
N PHE A 20 -5.83 -2.96 1.83
CA PHE A 20 -6.57 -2.59 3.02
C PHE A 20 -6.09 -1.27 3.59
N ASP A 21 -7.03 -0.58 4.21
CA ASP A 21 -6.82 0.65 4.95
C ASP A 21 -7.61 0.58 6.25
N CYS A 22 -7.09 1.20 7.29
CA CYS A 22 -7.71 1.22 8.62
C CYS A 22 -7.78 2.64 9.15
N GLU A 23 -8.92 3.00 9.74
CA GLU A 23 -9.01 4.17 10.57
C GLU A 23 -8.93 3.79 12.05
N GLY A 24 -8.29 4.60 12.85
CA GLY A 24 -8.06 4.32 14.26
C GLY A 24 -8.23 5.53 15.15
N THR A 25 -8.38 5.29 16.45
CA THR A 25 -8.46 6.34 17.44
C THR A 25 -7.17 7.19 17.48
N GLN A 26 -7.29 8.47 17.79
CA GLN A 26 -6.22 9.47 17.69
C GLN A 26 -4.95 9.11 18.48
N PHE A 27 -5.07 8.54 19.65
CA PHE A 27 -3.93 8.33 20.54
C PHE A 27 -3.52 6.88 20.67
N SER A 28 -4.48 5.98 20.82
CA SER A 28 -4.20 4.56 21.04
C SER A 28 -4.14 3.74 19.76
N HIS A 29 -4.61 4.29 18.64
CA HIS A 29 -4.72 3.63 17.34
C HIS A 29 -5.52 2.32 17.39
N ASP A 30 -6.51 2.26 18.31
CA ASP A 30 -7.49 1.17 18.27
C ASP A 30 -8.29 1.29 16.98
N PRO A 31 -8.45 0.21 16.20
CA PRO A 31 -9.18 0.27 14.93
C PRO A 31 -10.64 0.64 15.16
N ILE A 32 -11.16 1.59 14.37
CA ILE A 32 -12.56 2.04 14.36
C ILE A 32 -13.24 1.82 13.03
N ALA A 33 -12.48 1.61 11.97
CA ALA A 33 -12.99 1.15 10.68
C ALA A 33 -11.91 0.38 9.92
N ILE A 34 -12.35 -0.54 9.06
CA ILE A 34 -11.48 -1.28 8.14
C ILE A 34 -12.14 -1.35 6.76
N GLY A 35 -11.39 -1.00 5.73
CA GLY A 35 -11.77 -1.16 4.33
C GLY A 35 -10.84 -2.16 3.64
N VAL A 36 -11.42 -3.06 2.86
CA VAL A 36 -10.67 -4.08 2.13
C VAL A 36 -11.19 -4.19 0.70
N LYS A 37 -10.28 -4.12 -0.25
CA LYS A 37 -10.51 -4.44 -1.66
C LYS A 37 -9.58 -5.56 -2.07
N ALA A 38 -10.08 -6.58 -2.74
CA ALA A 38 -9.24 -7.64 -3.24
C ALA A 38 -9.47 -7.91 -4.73
N TYR A 39 -8.36 -8.12 -5.42
CA TYR A 39 -8.32 -8.32 -6.86
C TYR A 39 -7.55 -9.60 -7.19
N GLU A 40 -8.08 -10.33 -8.14
CA GLU A 40 -7.30 -11.35 -8.85
C GLU A 40 -6.42 -10.64 -9.87
N LYS A 41 -5.17 -11.04 -9.97
CA LYS A 41 -4.27 -10.51 -11.00
C LYS A 41 -4.73 -11.05 -12.36
N GLU A 42 -4.81 -10.20 -13.37
CA GLU A 42 -5.06 -10.65 -14.73
C GLU A 42 -3.86 -11.45 -15.24
N ALA A 43 -4.11 -12.68 -15.67
CA ALA A 43 -3.06 -13.58 -16.14
C ALA A 43 -2.25 -12.98 -17.31
N GLY A 44 -0.93 -13.02 -17.22
CA GLY A 44 -0.03 -12.52 -18.26
C GLY A 44 0.06 -11.00 -18.40
N THR A 45 -0.62 -10.23 -17.53
CA THR A 45 -0.58 -8.76 -17.56
C THR A 45 -0.25 -8.17 -16.18
N MET A 46 0.06 -6.87 -16.15
CA MET A 46 0.20 -6.07 -14.93
C MET A 46 -1.03 -5.18 -14.69
N ASN A 47 -2.11 -5.39 -15.44
CA ASN A 47 -3.33 -4.63 -15.28
C ASN A 47 -4.10 -5.07 -14.04
N ILE A 48 -4.95 -4.17 -13.55
CA ILE A 48 -5.92 -4.49 -12.52
C ILE A 48 -6.85 -5.59 -13.04
N GLY A 49 -6.85 -6.71 -12.33
CA GLY A 49 -7.70 -7.83 -12.65
C GLY A 49 -9.12 -7.64 -12.10
N LYS A 50 -9.85 -8.73 -11.99
CA LYS A 50 -11.21 -8.72 -11.47
C LYS A 50 -11.24 -8.40 -10.00
N GLU A 51 -12.03 -7.39 -9.59
CA GLU A 51 -12.42 -7.22 -8.19
C GLU A 51 -13.26 -8.42 -7.73
N VAL A 52 -12.80 -9.08 -6.70
CA VAL A 52 -13.43 -10.30 -6.17
C VAL A 52 -13.93 -10.13 -4.74
N PHE A 53 -13.54 -9.05 -4.07
CA PHE A 53 -13.99 -8.73 -2.73
C PHE A 53 -13.96 -7.22 -2.48
N SER A 54 -15.02 -6.75 -1.86
CA SER A 54 -15.16 -5.40 -1.35
C SER A 54 -15.83 -5.49 0.01
N TYR A 55 -15.18 -4.97 1.04
CA TYR A 55 -15.66 -5.08 2.40
C TYR A 55 -15.32 -3.81 3.18
N MET A 56 -16.27 -3.32 3.95
CA MET A 56 -16.08 -2.26 4.90
C MET A 56 -16.81 -2.60 6.20
N ALA A 57 -16.19 -2.33 7.33
CA ALA A 57 -16.83 -2.42 8.62
C ALA A 57 -16.40 -1.27 9.53
N TYR A 58 -17.33 -0.70 10.25
CA TYR A 58 -17.08 0.09 11.45
C TYR A 58 -16.86 -0.85 12.62
N ILE A 59 -15.94 -0.48 13.49
CA ILE A 59 -15.50 -1.31 14.62
C ILE A 59 -15.83 -0.62 15.93
N LYS A 60 -16.54 -1.31 16.79
CA LYS A 60 -16.84 -0.81 18.14
C LYS A 60 -15.57 -0.59 18.95
N THR A 61 -15.53 0.50 19.68
CA THR A 61 -14.45 0.79 20.64
C THR A 61 -14.98 1.53 21.86
N GLU A 62 -14.45 1.20 23.03
CA GLU A 62 -14.66 1.95 24.26
C GLU A 62 -13.64 3.10 24.43
N LYS A 63 -12.70 3.25 23.49
CA LYS A 63 -11.69 4.29 23.52
C LYS A 63 -12.22 5.59 22.96
N ASN A 64 -11.66 6.71 23.44
CA ASN A 64 -11.95 8.02 22.86
C ASN A 64 -11.39 8.09 21.44
N ILE A 65 -12.26 8.39 20.48
CA ILE A 65 -11.88 8.50 19.07
C ILE A 65 -10.94 9.67 18.83
N GLY A 66 -11.22 10.81 19.46
CA GLY A 66 -10.48 12.07 19.28
C GLY A 66 -11.11 12.94 18.20
N SER A 67 -11.21 14.25 18.51
CA SER A 67 -11.92 15.22 17.65
C SER A 67 -11.31 15.32 16.25
N LEU A 68 -9.99 15.25 16.13
CA LEU A 68 -9.30 15.32 14.84
C LEU A 68 -9.69 14.14 13.95
N ILE A 69 -9.78 12.92 14.49
CA ILE A 69 -10.18 11.74 13.72
C ILE A 69 -11.62 11.87 13.28
N THR A 70 -12.53 12.29 14.20
CA THR A 70 -13.94 12.52 13.83
C THR A 70 -14.08 13.57 12.73
N GLU A 71 -13.31 14.66 12.79
CA GLU A 71 -13.33 15.71 11.76
C GLU A 71 -12.86 15.17 10.39
N MET A 72 -11.79 14.39 10.37
CA MET A 72 -11.20 13.85 9.14
C MET A 72 -12.07 12.76 8.50
N THR A 73 -12.51 11.79 9.30
CA THR A 73 -13.18 10.57 8.83
C THR A 73 -14.70 10.69 8.81
N GLY A 74 -15.27 11.52 9.70
CA GLY A 74 -16.69 11.57 10.00
C GLY A 74 -17.15 10.47 10.96
N ILE A 75 -16.23 9.66 11.49
CA ILE A 75 -16.54 8.58 12.42
C ILE A 75 -16.61 9.15 13.85
N ASP A 76 -17.75 8.99 14.47
CA ASP A 76 -17.97 9.37 15.85
C ASP A 76 -18.50 8.18 16.69
N LYS A 77 -18.72 8.43 17.99
CA LYS A 77 -19.17 7.38 18.91
C LYS A 77 -20.57 6.89 18.55
N ASP A 78 -21.46 7.79 18.16
CA ASP A 78 -22.84 7.45 17.83
C ASP A 78 -22.90 6.53 16.61
N LEU A 79 -22.11 6.81 15.58
CA LEU A 79 -21.98 5.94 14.42
C LEU A 79 -21.47 4.55 14.81
N LEU A 80 -20.41 4.49 15.65
CA LEU A 80 -19.86 3.20 16.07
C LEU A 80 -20.79 2.40 16.96
N ASP A 81 -21.61 3.06 17.77
CA ASP A 81 -22.60 2.38 18.63
C ASP A 81 -23.75 1.79 17.81
N HIS A 82 -24.15 2.46 16.71
CA HIS A 82 -25.26 2.01 15.86
C HIS A 82 -24.83 1.02 14.78
N GLU A 83 -23.73 1.27 14.10
CA GLU A 83 -23.30 0.51 12.91
C GLU A 83 -22.06 -0.36 13.16
N GLY A 84 -21.33 -0.10 14.24
CA GLY A 84 -20.10 -0.83 14.53
C GLY A 84 -20.35 -2.28 14.93
N ILE A 85 -19.41 -3.13 14.51
CA ILE A 85 -19.36 -4.55 14.88
C ILE A 85 -18.12 -4.83 15.72
N GLU A 86 -18.09 -5.98 16.39
CA GLU A 86 -16.90 -6.43 17.10
C GLU A 86 -15.76 -6.69 16.12
N TYR A 87 -14.53 -6.35 16.51
CA TYR A 87 -13.34 -6.48 15.66
C TYR A 87 -13.13 -7.91 15.14
N ASP A 88 -13.34 -8.92 16.00
CA ASP A 88 -13.18 -10.32 15.63
C ASP A 88 -14.15 -10.75 14.52
N LYS A 89 -15.38 -10.19 14.51
CA LYS A 89 -16.35 -10.46 13.47
C LYS A 89 -15.88 -9.93 12.12
N ALA A 90 -15.39 -8.69 12.07
CA ALA A 90 -14.85 -8.12 10.85
C ALA A 90 -13.70 -8.96 10.28
N ILE A 91 -12.78 -9.38 11.16
CA ILE A 91 -11.65 -10.20 10.74
C ILE A 91 -12.08 -11.61 10.30
N LYS A 92 -13.08 -12.21 10.95
CA LYS A 92 -13.65 -13.51 10.53
C LYS A 92 -14.22 -13.45 9.12
N ASP A 93 -14.90 -12.36 8.76
CA ASP A 93 -15.43 -12.16 7.41
C ASP A 93 -14.31 -12.09 6.37
N ILE A 94 -13.22 -11.36 6.66
CA ILE A 94 -12.05 -11.27 5.80
C ILE A 94 -11.35 -12.63 5.67
N ILE A 95 -11.19 -13.37 6.77
CA ILE A 95 -10.64 -14.72 6.77
C ILE A 95 -11.50 -15.66 5.92
N ALA A 96 -12.81 -15.65 6.10
CA ALA A 96 -13.73 -16.51 5.37
C ALA A 96 -13.62 -16.32 3.85
N PHE A 97 -13.39 -15.08 3.40
CA PHE A 97 -13.14 -14.79 2.00
C PHE A 97 -11.74 -15.25 1.58
N THR A 98 -10.69 -14.80 2.26
CA THR A 98 -9.31 -14.97 1.82
C THR A 98 -8.79 -16.41 1.90
N ARG A 99 -9.36 -17.25 2.80
CA ARG A 99 -8.90 -18.65 3.02
C ARG A 99 -8.98 -19.54 1.79
N LYS A 100 -9.84 -19.22 0.82
CA LYS A 100 -10.00 -19.98 -0.43
C LYS A 100 -8.84 -19.79 -1.41
N TYR A 101 -8.02 -18.76 -1.21
CA TYR A 101 -6.86 -18.48 -2.05
C TYR A 101 -5.59 -19.01 -1.39
N LYS A 102 -4.77 -19.72 -2.17
CA LYS A 102 -3.49 -20.27 -1.68
C LYS A 102 -2.46 -19.17 -1.49
N PHE A 103 -2.30 -18.32 -2.49
CA PHE A 103 -1.36 -17.22 -2.49
C PHE A 103 -2.09 -15.91 -2.25
N LYS A 104 -1.59 -15.10 -1.32
CA LYS A 104 -2.21 -13.82 -0.93
C LYS A 104 -1.12 -12.83 -0.57
N ARG A 105 -1.27 -11.60 -1.03
CA ARG A 105 -0.43 -10.48 -0.63
C ARG A 105 -1.31 -9.40 -0.02
N PHE A 106 -0.94 -8.91 1.12
CA PHE A 106 -1.64 -7.84 1.84
C PHE A 106 -0.87 -6.54 1.67
N ILE A 107 -1.53 -5.52 1.15
CA ILE A 107 -0.91 -4.27 0.73
C ILE A 107 -1.61 -3.12 1.46
N SER A 108 -0.84 -2.24 2.10
CA SER A 108 -1.33 -0.95 2.60
C SER A 108 -0.37 0.18 2.25
N TYR A 109 -0.78 1.41 2.53
CA TYR A 109 0.00 2.60 2.27
C TYR A 109 0.65 3.13 3.55
N GLY A 110 1.66 2.40 4.04
CA GLY A 110 2.36 2.65 5.30
C GLY A 110 2.10 1.58 6.36
N GLY A 111 2.95 1.56 7.38
CA GLY A 111 2.90 0.52 8.40
C GLY A 111 1.83 0.72 9.49
N LEU A 112 1.06 1.83 9.44
CA LEU A 112 0.09 2.16 10.50
C LEU A 112 -1.09 1.19 10.50
N ASP A 113 -1.58 0.80 9.32
CA ASP A 113 -2.70 -0.15 9.17
C ASP A 113 -2.37 -1.51 9.78
N LEU A 114 -1.17 -2.04 9.47
CA LEU A 114 -0.69 -3.28 10.07
C LEU A 114 -0.53 -3.16 11.59
N ARG A 115 -0.13 -1.98 12.09
CA ARG A 115 -0.06 -1.68 13.53
C ARG A 115 -1.45 -1.66 14.16
N MET A 116 -2.43 -1.01 13.53
CA MET A 116 -3.82 -0.99 14.00
C MET A 116 -4.40 -2.40 14.04
N MET A 117 -4.15 -3.20 13.00
CA MET A 117 -4.54 -4.61 12.98
C MET A 117 -3.95 -5.37 14.18
N ARG A 118 -2.67 -5.17 14.50
CA ARG A 118 -2.03 -5.77 15.67
C ARG A 118 -2.68 -5.34 16.98
N ILE A 119 -3.05 -4.06 17.10
CA ILE A 119 -3.70 -3.53 18.31
C ILE A 119 -5.08 -4.17 18.47
N GLY A 120 -5.88 -4.23 17.41
CA GLY A 120 -7.18 -4.89 17.43
C GLY A 120 -7.11 -6.39 17.76
N MET A 121 -5.98 -7.04 17.44
CA MET A 121 -5.76 -8.46 17.71
C MET A 121 -5.19 -8.78 19.09
N LYS A 122 -4.83 -7.78 19.91
CA LYS A 122 -4.03 -7.98 21.14
C LYS A 122 -4.67 -8.93 22.14
N ASP A 123 -6.01 -8.92 22.23
CA ASP A 123 -6.76 -9.67 23.21
C ASP A 123 -7.35 -10.99 22.63
N TYR A 124 -6.98 -11.34 21.40
CA TYR A 124 -7.43 -12.55 20.73
C TYR A 124 -6.31 -13.60 20.62
N GLU A 125 -6.73 -14.86 20.64
CA GLU A 125 -5.87 -16.03 20.53
C GLU A 125 -6.33 -16.96 19.40
N GLY A 126 -5.54 -18.01 19.15
CA GLY A 126 -5.86 -19.02 18.15
C GLY A 126 -5.83 -18.47 16.73
N TYR A 127 -6.77 -18.89 15.90
CA TYR A 127 -6.74 -18.66 14.46
C TYR A 127 -6.81 -17.18 14.03
N LEU A 128 -7.29 -16.28 14.88
CA LEU A 128 -7.25 -14.84 14.61
C LEU A 128 -5.81 -14.31 14.69
N LYS A 129 -5.08 -14.74 15.70
CA LYS A 129 -3.64 -14.41 15.85
C LYS A 129 -2.80 -15.05 14.76
N ASP A 130 -3.14 -16.27 14.35
CA ASP A 130 -2.51 -16.93 13.21
C ASP A 130 -2.75 -16.16 11.91
N PHE A 131 -3.95 -15.62 11.72
CA PHE A 131 -4.27 -14.78 10.57
C PHE A 131 -3.43 -13.50 10.56
N TYR A 132 -3.29 -12.80 11.70
CA TYR A 132 -2.40 -11.64 11.77
C TYR A 132 -0.96 -12.01 11.40
N SER A 133 -0.47 -13.14 11.91
CA SER A 133 0.87 -13.62 11.57
C SER A 133 1.01 -13.92 10.07
N HIS A 134 -0.05 -14.49 9.47
CA HIS A 134 -0.11 -14.71 8.03
C HIS A 134 -0.09 -13.39 7.26
N VAL A 135 -0.92 -12.41 7.63
CA VAL A 135 -0.91 -11.06 7.02
C VAL A 135 0.47 -10.45 7.10
N LYS A 136 1.08 -10.42 8.29
CA LYS A 136 2.42 -9.85 8.51
C LYS A 136 3.50 -10.50 7.63
N ASN A 137 3.44 -11.81 7.43
CA ASN A 137 4.44 -12.53 6.63
C ASN A 137 4.27 -12.32 5.11
N HIS A 138 3.08 -11.89 4.67
CA HIS A 138 2.76 -11.61 3.26
C HIS A 138 2.42 -10.14 3.04
N TYR A 139 2.87 -9.29 3.95
CA TYR A 139 2.61 -7.85 3.94
C TYR A 139 3.58 -7.11 3.02
N PHE A 140 3.06 -6.14 2.31
CA PHE A 140 3.81 -5.23 1.49
C PHE A 140 3.41 -3.78 1.80
N ASP A 141 4.35 -3.01 2.31
CA ASP A 141 4.21 -1.58 2.55
C ASP A 141 4.58 -0.80 1.27
N PHE A 142 3.55 -0.37 0.54
CA PHE A 142 3.78 0.31 -0.73
C PHE A 142 4.33 1.73 -0.54
N HIS A 143 4.00 2.41 0.56
CA HIS A 143 4.60 3.70 0.90
C HIS A 143 6.11 3.56 1.16
N ALA A 144 6.51 2.59 1.97
CA ALA A 144 7.93 2.33 2.23
C ALA A 144 8.70 1.90 0.97
N TYR A 145 8.03 1.22 0.05
CA TYR A 145 8.59 0.88 -1.26
C TYR A 145 8.80 2.12 -2.12
N LEU A 146 7.77 2.97 -2.27
CA LEU A 146 7.85 4.19 -3.08
C LEU A 146 8.80 5.23 -2.50
N SER A 147 8.88 5.39 -1.18
CA SER A 147 9.77 6.37 -0.53
C SER A 147 11.24 6.21 -0.89
N LYS A 148 11.65 5.04 -1.31
CA LYS A 148 13.01 4.74 -1.77
C LYS A 148 13.22 5.01 -3.26
N ARG A 149 12.17 5.33 -4.00
CA ARG A 149 12.19 5.45 -5.47
C ARG A 149 11.73 6.81 -5.95
N MET A 150 10.59 7.25 -5.45
CA MET A 150 9.95 8.50 -5.87
C MET A 150 9.64 9.36 -4.66
N VAL A 151 10.04 10.61 -4.73
CA VAL A 151 9.69 11.65 -3.76
C VAL A 151 9.30 12.91 -4.51
N ASP A 152 8.59 13.81 -3.84
CA ASP A 152 8.30 15.13 -4.38
C ASP A 152 9.57 16.03 -4.43
N GLU A 153 9.44 17.24 -4.97
CA GLU A 153 10.53 18.20 -5.09
C GLU A 153 11.16 18.61 -3.74
N LYS A 154 10.45 18.34 -2.63
CA LYS A 154 10.92 18.61 -1.26
C LYS A 154 11.51 17.37 -0.59
N GLY A 155 11.54 16.24 -1.28
CA GLY A 155 12.04 14.97 -0.75
C GLY A 155 11.03 14.19 0.10
N HIS A 156 9.74 14.54 0.06
CA HIS A 156 8.68 13.81 0.77
C HIS A 156 8.09 12.72 -0.12
N THR A 157 7.73 11.60 0.47
CA THR A 157 6.95 10.56 -0.21
C THR A 157 5.57 11.11 -0.58
N TYR A 158 5.11 10.79 -1.78
CA TYR A 158 3.79 11.20 -2.25
C TYR A 158 2.67 10.63 -1.36
N SER A 159 1.63 11.41 -1.12
CA SER A 159 0.38 10.92 -0.53
C SER A 159 -0.45 10.15 -1.56
N ILE A 160 -1.46 9.38 -1.11
CA ILE A 160 -2.44 8.72 -2.00
C ILE A 160 -3.06 9.75 -2.95
N SER A 161 -3.52 10.89 -2.42
CA SER A 161 -4.12 11.95 -3.26
C SER A 161 -3.17 12.51 -4.31
N SER A 162 -1.88 12.69 -3.95
CA SER A 162 -0.85 13.14 -4.89
C SER A 162 -0.58 12.10 -5.97
N LEU A 163 -0.57 10.82 -5.63
CA LEU A 163 -0.39 9.73 -6.59
C LEU A 163 -1.60 9.58 -7.52
N LEU A 164 -2.82 9.71 -7.01
CA LEU A 164 -4.03 9.73 -7.86
C LEU A 164 -3.92 10.85 -8.91
N PHE A 165 -3.51 12.05 -8.48
CA PHE A 165 -3.30 13.17 -9.39
C PHE A 165 -2.17 12.87 -10.41
N LEU A 166 -1.05 12.35 -9.95
CA LEU A 166 0.12 12.04 -10.76
C LEU A 166 -0.21 11.02 -11.87
N TYR A 167 -0.92 9.94 -11.52
CA TYR A 167 -1.36 8.90 -12.46
C TYR A 167 -2.66 9.26 -13.19
N LYS A 168 -3.20 10.48 -12.99
CA LYS A 168 -4.44 10.95 -13.61
C LYS A 168 -5.64 10.03 -13.34
N ILE A 169 -5.67 9.39 -12.18
CA ILE A 169 -6.74 8.49 -11.76
C ILE A 169 -7.86 9.34 -11.17
N LYS A 170 -9.04 9.26 -11.77
CA LYS A 170 -10.25 9.89 -11.24
C LYS A 170 -11.01 8.89 -10.40
N MET A 171 -11.41 9.31 -9.21
CA MET A 171 -12.24 8.54 -8.30
C MET A 171 -13.33 9.42 -7.71
N GLU A 172 -14.48 8.83 -7.48
CA GLU A 172 -15.57 9.44 -6.71
C GLU A 172 -15.55 8.89 -5.29
N GLY A 173 -15.62 9.76 -4.30
CA GLY A 173 -15.59 9.39 -2.89
C GLY A 173 -14.84 10.41 -2.04
N LYS A 174 -14.70 10.11 -0.77
CA LYS A 174 -14.06 10.98 0.22
C LYS A 174 -12.82 10.27 0.78
N ALA A 175 -11.69 10.97 0.79
CA ALA A 175 -10.50 10.54 1.51
C ALA A 175 -10.82 10.30 3.00
N HIS A 176 -10.06 9.45 3.65
CA HIS A 176 -10.31 8.96 5.01
C HIS A 176 -11.60 8.13 5.14
N ASN A 177 -12.06 7.57 4.03
CA ASN A 177 -12.97 6.43 4.03
C ASN A 177 -12.14 5.19 3.70
N PRO A 178 -11.99 4.21 4.60
CA PRO A 178 -11.01 3.13 4.41
C PRO A 178 -11.30 2.26 3.18
N LEU A 179 -12.55 2.12 2.76
CA LEU A 179 -12.86 1.41 1.53
C LEU A 179 -12.43 2.19 0.28
N TYR A 180 -12.64 3.52 0.28
CA TYR A 180 -12.17 4.40 -0.78
C TYR A 180 -10.64 4.41 -0.86
N ASP A 181 -9.96 4.50 0.30
CA ASP A 181 -8.50 4.56 0.33
C ASP A 181 -7.86 3.21 -0.07
N ALA A 182 -8.47 2.08 0.28
CA ALA A 182 -8.08 0.76 -0.21
C ALA A 182 -8.26 0.62 -1.75
N GLU A 183 -9.34 1.17 -2.31
CA GLU A 183 -9.56 1.20 -3.77
C GLU A 183 -8.57 2.12 -4.47
N ALA A 184 -8.33 3.31 -3.91
CA ALA A 184 -7.36 4.26 -4.43
C ALA A 184 -5.96 3.64 -4.48
N LEU A 185 -5.57 2.99 -3.39
CA LEU A 185 -4.30 2.28 -3.29
C LEU A 185 -4.18 1.18 -4.37
N ALA A 186 -5.23 0.39 -4.57
CA ALA A 186 -5.24 -0.64 -5.61
C ALA A 186 -5.03 -0.05 -7.00
N LYS A 187 -5.77 1.00 -7.36
CA LYS A 187 -5.65 1.67 -8.67
C LYS A 187 -4.26 2.27 -8.88
N ILE A 188 -3.68 2.91 -7.86
CA ILE A 188 -2.32 3.46 -7.92
C ILE A 188 -1.30 2.33 -8.08
N PHE A 189 -1.43 1.26 -7.31
CA PHE A 189 -0.52 0.12 -7.36
C PHE A 189 -0.48 -0.51 -8.76
N PHE A 190 -1.63 -0.74 -9.37
CA PHE A 190 -1.69 -1.29 -10.72
C PHE A 190 -1.23 -0.27 -11.79
N ALA A 191 -1.54 1.02 -11.62
CA ALA A 191 -1.03 2.06 -12.51
C ALA A 191 0.51 2.13 -12.47
N TYR A 192 1.10 2.02 -11.28
CA TYR A 192 2.54 1.91 -11.09
C TYR A 192 3.11 0.70 -11.83
N LEU A 193 2.51 -0.48 -11.69
CA LEU A 193 3.00 -1.70 -12.35
C LEU A 193 2.85 -1.66 -13.88
N SER A 194 1.86 -0.95 -14.38
CA SER A 194 1.53 -0.92 -15.82
C SER A 194 2.28 0.17 -16.60
N ASN A 195 2.98 1.08 -15.93
CA ASN A 195 3.63 2.23 -16.55
C ASN A 195 5.12 2.37 -16.18
N PRO A 196 5.96 1.36 -16.46
CA PRO A 196 7.36 1.37 -16.02
C PRO A 196 8.17 2.52 -16.61
N ASP A 197 7.85 2.97 -17.83
CA ASP A 197 8.55 4.09 -18.46
C ASP A 197 8.25 5.41 -17.78
N TYR A 198 6.99 5.66 -17.43
CA TYR A 198 6.59 6.84 -16.68
C TYR A 198 7.22 6.91 -15.30
N ASP A 199 7.34 5.77 -14.64
CA ASP A 199 7.99 5.68 -13.33
C ASP A 199 9.49 5.96 -13.44
N VAL A 200 10.15 5.50 -14.50
CA VAL A 200 11.56 5.85 -14.79
C VAL A 200 11.72 7.35 -14.94
N GLU A 201 10.87 8.02 -15.73
CA GLU A 201 10.90 9.48 -15.90
C GLU A 201 10.72 10.23 -14.56
N LEU A 202 9.85 9.74 -13.69
CA LEU A 202 9.63 10.33 -12.35
C LEU A 202 10.85 10.17 -11.46
N ILE A 203 11.48 8.99 -11.48
CA ILE A 203 12.70 8.72 -10.73
C ILE A 203 13.83 9.63 -11.25
N GLU A 204 13.99 9.76 -12.55
CA GLU A 204 14.99 10.65 -13.16
C GLU A 204 14.80 12.10 -12.72
N LYS A 205 13.57 12.63 -12.77
CA LYS A 205 13.27 14.00 -12.32
C LYS A 205 13.62 14.23 -10.85
N ASN A 206 13.46 13.21 -10.03
CA ASN A 206 13.64 13.29 -8.57
C ASN A 206 14.99 12.75 -8.08
N ILE A 207 15.87 12.31 -8.97
CA ILE A 207 17.12 11.63 -8.62
C ILE A 207 18.03 12.46 -7.71
N LEU A 208 18.07 13.77 -7.89
CA LEU A 208 18.90 14.67 -7.08
C LEU A 208 18.26 15.01 -5.73
N VAL A 209 16.94 14.87 -5.62
CA VAL A 209 16.18 15.20 -4.42
C VAL A 209 16.06 13.98 -3.51
N ASN A 210 16.02 12.78 -4.08
CA ASN A 210 15.94 11.53 -3.32
C ASN A 210 17.35 11.03 -2.94
N PRO A 211 17.79 11.16 -1.67
CA PRO A 211 19.15 10.78 -1.27
C PRO A 211 19.46 9.29 -1.49
N PHE A 212 18.44 8.44 -1.42
CA PHE A 212 18.61 7.00 -1.67
C PHE A 212 18.93 6.73 -3.13
N VAL A 213 18.12 7.29 -4.03
CA VAL A 213 18.29 7.14 -5.49
C VAL A 213 19.57 7.83 -5.94
N ALA A 214 19.80 9.08 -5.52
CA ALA A 214 21.01 9.84 -5.86
C ALA A 214 22.28 9.09 -5.47
N LYS A 215 22.35 8.54 -4.26
CA LYS A 215 23.51 7.77 -3.79
C LYS A 215 23.72 6.49 -4.58
N SER A 216 22.63 5.81 -4.93
CA SER A 216 22.64 4.58 -5.70
C SER A 216 23.15 4.84 -7.12
N VAL A 217 22.59 5.83 -7.81
CA VAL A 217 23.00 6.24 -9.16
C VAL A 217 24.45 6.73 -9.18
N TYR A 218 24.85 7.57 -8.24
CA TYR A 218 26.22 8.06 -8.15
C TYR A 218 27.25 6.94 -8.04
N ARG A 219 26.98 5.95 -7.20
CA ARG A 219 27.88 4.77 -7.07
C ARG A 219 27.97 3.97 -8.36
N ASN A 220 26.84 3.79 -9.04
CA ASN A 220 26.82 3.07 -10.32
C ASN A 220 27.53 3.85 -11.42
N SER A 221 27.26 5.17 -11.54
CA SER A 221 27.91 6.01 -12.56
C SER A 221 29.43 6.03 -12.41
N LEU A 222 29.93 6.14 -11.17
CA LEU A 222 31.40 6.05 -10.93
C LEU A 222 31.94 4.70 -11.37
N ARG A 223 31.28 3.59 -11.06
CA ARG A 223 31.72 2.26 -11.49
C ARG A 223 31.77 2.15 -13.01
N VAL A 224 30.71 2.55 -13.69
CA VAL A 224 30.65 2.51 -15.17
C VAL A 224 31.69 3.41 -15.80
N VAL A 225 31.93 4.62 -15.28
CA VAL A 225 32.99 5.53 -15.78
C VAL A 225 34.37 4.92 -15.56
N MET A 226 34.61 4.26 -14.43
CA MET A 226 35.91 3.57 -14.21
C MET A 226 36.14 2.40 -15.17
N GLU A 227 35.07 1.70 -15.55
CA GLU A 227 35.14 0.53 -16.45
C GLU A 227 35.18 0.93 -17.95
N LYS A 228 34.35 1.92 -18.34
CA LYS A 228 34.12 2.27 -19.75
C LYS A 228 34.53 3.70 -20.13
N GLY A 229 34.88 4.52 -19.16
CA GLY A 229 35.27 5.92 -19.37
C GLY A 229 34.13 6.93 -19.51
N VAL A 230 32.88 6.47 -19.63
CA VAL A 230 31.69 7.32 -19.82
C VAL A 230 30.46 6.67 -19.17
N PHE A 231 29.51 7.49 -18.73
CA PHE A 231 28.19 7.08 -18.26
C PHE A 231 27.13 7.85 -19.05
N THR A 232 26.25 7.13 -19.72
CA THR A 232 25.23 7.68 -20.63
C THR A 232 23.85 7.71 -20.01
N LEU A 233 22.93 8.46 -20.61
CA LEU A 233 21.52 8.45 -20.20
C LEU A 233 20.90 7.07 -20.33
N ALA A 234 21.19 6.33 -21.39
CA ALA A 234 20.70 4.96 -21.58
C ALA A 234 21.15 4.01 -20.46
N GLU A 235 22.40 4.16 -19.98
CA GLU A 235 22.90 3.38 -18.85
C GLU A 235 22.25 3.80 -17.52
N LEU A 236 21.87 5.06 -17.38
CA LEU A 236 21.07 5.53 -16.25
C LEU A 236 19.67 4.90 -16.25
N GLU A 237 18.96 4.95 -17.36
CA GLU A 237 17.64 4.34 -17.52
C GLU A 237 17.68 2.84 -17.25
N GLU A 238 18.65 2.14 -17.83
CA GLU A 238 18.86 0.70 -17.59
C GLU A 238 19.14 0.41 -16.12
N TYR A 239 19.96 1.24 -15.47
CA TYR A 239 20.22 1.09 -14.04
C TYR A 239 18.97 1.29 -13.18
N ILE A 240 18.15 2.31 -13.47
CA ILE A 240 16.90 2.57 -12.78
C ILE A 240 15.95 1.38 -12.93
N ARG A 241 15.75 0.89 -14.15
CA ARG A 241 14.88 -0.25 -14.43
C ARG A 241 15.27 -1.53 -13.69
N ASN A 242 16.56 -1.76 -13.54
CA ASN A 242 17.08 -3.01 -13.01
C ASN A 242 17.37 -2.99 -11.51
N ASN A 243 17.46 -1.83 -10.85
CA ASN A 243 17.96 -1.73 -9.48
C ASN A 243 17.14 -0.85 -8.54
N LEU A 244 16.16 -0.14 -9.05
CA LEU A 244 15.24 0.72 -8.27
C LEU A 244 13.79 0.31 -8.44
#